data_1dd23c127b6300de6d5cc21a94add27f
#
_entry.id   1dd23c127b6300de6d5cc21a94add27f
#
_cell.length_a   1.000
_cell.length_b   1.000
_cell.length_c   1.000
_cell.angle_alpha   90.00
_cell.angle_beta   90.00
_cell.angle_gamma   90.00
#
_symmetry.space_group_name_H-M   'P 1'
#
loop_
_entity.id
_entity.type
_entity.pdbx_description
1 polymer ?
#
loop_
_entity_poly.entity_id
_entity_poly.type
_entity_poly.pdbx_seq_one_letter_code
_entity_poly.pdbx_strand_id
1 'polypeptide(L)'
;MAALIISQFGGPDGELAASQRYLSQRYSMPYKEVVGVLNDIGTEELAHMEMVSAIVHQLTRNLTPEQIKASGFDTYFVDHTVGLWPQAASGMPFTSVCFQSKGDAITDLTENMAADGTTV
;
A
#
# COMPACT_ATOMS: atom_id res chain seq x y z
N MET A 1 16.92 -3.06 1.51
CA MET A 1 16.18 -1.79 1.63
C MET A 1 14.96 -1.77 0.72
N ALA A 2 15.09 -1.93 -0.59
CA ALA A 2 13.92 -1.92 -1.49
C ALA A 2 12.80 -2.88 -1.07
N ALA A 3 13.11 -4.08 -0.60
CA ALA A 3 12.12 -5.06 -0.14
C ALA A 3 11.32 -4.59 1.10
N LEU A 4 11.91 -3.76 1.95
CA LEU A 4 11.22 -3.18 3.10
C LEU A 4 10.30 -2.04 2.64
N ILE A 5 10.80 -1.19 1.74
CA ILE A 5 10.04 -0.05 1.23
C ILE A 5 8.85 -0.50 0.38
N ILE A 6 8.99 -1.56 -0.41
CA ILE A 6 7.88 -2.05 -1.25
C ILE A 6 6.69 -2.56 -0.42
N SER A 7 6.91 -2.95 0.84
CA SER A 7 5.81 -3.31 1.75
C SER A 7 4.90 -2.12 2.05
N GLN A 8 5.44 -0.91 2.05
CA GLN A 8 4.66 0.32 2.18
C GLN A 8 3.87 0.64 0.91
N PHE A 9 4.22 0.05 -0.22
CA PHE A 9 3.43 0.13 -1.44
C PHE A 9 2.24 -0.84 -1.41
N GLY A 10 2.50 -2.13 -1.28
CA GLY A 10 1.52 -3.20 -1.45
C GLY A 10 1.30 -4.12 -0.25
N GLY A 11 1.85 -3.79 0.92
CA GLY A 11 1.62 -4.52 2.17
C GLY A 11 0.23 -4.28 2.76
N PRO A 12 -0.12 -4.99 3.85
CA PRO A 12 -1.43 -4.88 4.51
C PRO A 12 -1.78 -3.46 4.95
N ASP A 13 -0.79 -2.72 5.43
CA ASP A 13 -0.90 -1.34 5.87
C ASP A 13 -0.12 -0.39 4.95
N GLY A 14 0.11 -0.82 3.70
CA GLY A 14 0.76 -0.01 2.68
C GLY A 14 -0.20 1.03 2.06
N GLU A 15 0.38 1.97 1.32
CA GLU A 15 -0.35 3.11 0.75
C GLU A 15 -1.46 2.68 -0.22
N LEU A 16 -1.25 1.60 -0.97
CA LEU A 16 -2.28 1.06 -1.85
C LEU A 16 -3.49 0.54 -1.06
N ALA A 17 -3.26 -0.21 0.01
CA ALA A 17 -4.32 -0.70 0.88
C ALA A 17 -5.02 0.45 1.62
N ALA A 18 -4.25 1.42 2.15
CA ALA A 18 -4.77 2.60 2.84
C ALA A 18 -5.69 3.43 1.94
N SER A 19 -5.24 3.74 0.71
CA SER A 19 -6.06 4.49 -0.24
C SER A 19 -7.38 3.79 -0.54
N GLN A 20 -7.35 2.51 -0.84
CA GLN A 20 -8.55 1.72 -1.13
C GLN A 20 -9.47 1.59 0.08
N ARG A 21 -8.90 1.42 1.28
CA ARG A 21 -9.63 1.37 2.54
C ARG A 21 -10.42 2.65 2.76
N TYR A 22 -9.78 3.80 2.76
CA TYR A 22 -10.41 5.08 3.03
C TYR A 22 -11.43 5.47 1.95
N LEU A 23 -11.06 5.33 0.68
CA LEU A 23 -11.96 5.65 -0.43
C LEU A 23 -13.19 4.74 -0.50
N SER A 24 -13.09 3.48 -0.10
CA SER A 24 -14.24 2.58 -0.05
C SER A 24 -15.13 2.85 1.17
N GLN A 25 -14.54 3.11 2.33
CA GLN A 25 -15.27 3.36 3.57
C GLN A 25 -16.14 4.62 3.52
N ARG A 26 -15.76 5.63 2.72
CA ARG A 26 -16.55 6.87 2.60
C ARG A 26 -18.00 6.62 2.19
N TYR A 27 -18.28 5.57 1.44
CA TYR A 27 -19.64 5.25 0.97
C TYR A 27 -20.54 4.65 2.07
N SER A 28 -19.96 4.17 3.16
CA SER A 28 -20.70 3.62 4.30
C SER A 28 -20.75 4.55 5.51
N MET A 29 -20.11 5.73 5.43
CA MET A 29 -20.10 6.68 6.55
C MET A 29 -21.40 7.50 6.61
N PRO A 30 -22.00 7.63 7.80
CA PRO A 30 -23.27 8.33 7.97
C PRO A 30 -23.16 9.86 7.99
N TYR A 31 -21.95 10.41 8.17
CA TYR A 31 -21.70 11.83 8.32
C TYR A 31 -20.91 12.39 7.14
N LYS A 32 -21.41 13.49 6.54
CA LYS A 32 -20.78 14.11 5.37
C LYS A 32 -19.36 14.62 5.65
N GLU A 33 -19.12 15.11 6.85
CA GLU A 33 -17.81 15.58 7.28
C GLU A 33 -16.79 14.44 7.28
N VAL A 34 -17.17 13.27 7.76
CA VAL A 34 -16.33 12.07 7.75
C VAL A 34 -16.10 11.58 6.33
N VAL A 35 -17.12 11.61 5.47
CA VAL A 35 -16.99 11.29 4.04
C VAL A 35 -15.96 12.21 3.38
N GLY A 36 -16.02 13.52 3.66
CA GLY A 36 -15.06 14.49 3.15
C GLY A 36 -13.63 14.20 3.59
N VAL A 37 -13.42 13.93 4.88
CA VAL A 37 -12.10 13.60 5.42
C VAL A 37 -11.55 12.32 4.79
N LEU A 38 -12.35 11.26 4.70
CA LEU A 38 -11.91 10.00 4.08
C LEU A 38 -11.59 10.15 2.60
N ASN A 39 -12.33 11.00 1.89
CA ASN A 39 -12.04 11.33 0.50
C ASN A 39 -10.68 12.03 0.37
N ASP A 40 -10.41 13.01 1.20
CA ASP A 40 -9.18 13.78 1.15
C ASP A 40 -7.96 12.91 1.51
N ILE A 41 -8.04 12.19 2.64
CA ILE A 41 -6.96 11.29 3.07
C ILE A 41 -6.74 10.17 2.04
N GLY A 42 -7.80 9.51 1.59
CA GLY A 42 -7.66 8.43 0.61
C GLY A 42 -7.05 8.88 -0.71
N THR A 43 -7.31 10.11 -1.13
CA THR A 43 -6.67 10.72 -2.32
C THR A 43 -5.20 11.03 -2.05
N GLU A 44 -4.88 11.51 -0.85
CA GLU A 44 -3.49 11.78 -0.43
C GLU A 44 -2.65 10.50 -0.42
N GLU A 45 -3.22 9.38 0.01
CA GLU A 45 -2.54 8.06 -0.02
C GLU A 45 -2.17 7.61 -1.44
N LEU A 46 -2.90 8.03 -2.46
CA LEU A 46 -2.50 7.78 -3.85
C LEU A 46 -1.20 8.52 -4.22
N ALA A 47 -1.01 9.72 -3.67
CA ALA A 47 0.24 10.46 -3.85
C ALA A 47 1.40 9.81 -3.08
N HIS A 48 1.16 9.32 -1.87
CA HIS A 48 2.14 8.55 -1.09
C HIS A 48 2.54 7.27 -1.81
N MET A 49 1.58 6.56 -2.38
CA MET A 49 1.83 5.38 -3.21
C MET A 49 2.76 5.70 -4.38
N GLU A 50 2.54 6.82 -5.07
CA GLU A 50 3.41 7.28 -6.16
C GLU A 50 4.84 7.56 -5.66
N MET A 51 4.99 8.21 -4.52
CA MET A 51 6.30 8.49 -3.92
C MET A 51 7.03 7.20 -3.56
N VAL A 52 6.37 6.24 -2.93
CA VAL A 52 6.94 4.93 -2.60
C VAL A 52 7.36 4.18 -3.86
N SER A 53 6.50 4.17 -4.88
CA SER A 53 6.80 3.55 -6.18
C SER A 53 8.06 4.16 -6.82
N ALA A 54 8.17 5.49 -6.81
CA ALA A 54 9.32 6.19 -7.36
C ALA A 54 10.62 5.84 -6.61
N ILE A 55 10.56 5.75 -5.28
CA ILE A 55 11.72 5.34 -4.46
C ILE A 55 12.15 3.92 -4.80
N VAL A 56 11.22 2.97 -4.85
CA VAL A 56 11.52 1.57 -5.19
C VAL A 56 12.12 1.49 -6.60
N HIS A 57 11.56 2.22 -7.57
CA HIS A 57 12.11 2.28 -8.92
C HIS A 57 13.55 2.81 -8.93
N GLN A 58 13.82 3.91 -8.22
CA GLN A 58 15.17 4.48 -8.15
C GLN A 58 16.18 3.53 -7.52
N LEU A 59 15.76 2.75 -6.52
CA LEU A 59 16.63 1.77 -5.85
C LEU A 59 16.92 0.54 -6.71
N THR A 60 16.08 0.23 -7.68
CA THR A 60 16.15 -1.03 -8.43
C THR A 60 16.49 -0.87 -9.91
N ARG A 61 16.34 0.32 -10.48
CA ARG A 61 16.47 0.57 -11.93
C ARG A 61 17.80 0.16 -12.57
N ASN A 62 18.88 0.11 -11.78
CA ASN A 62 20.22 -0.21 -12.28
C ASN A 62 20.70 -1.62 -11.85
N LEU A 63 19.81 -2.42 -11.27
CA LEU A 63 20.17 -3.78 -10.87
C LEU A 63 20.18 -4.72 -12.08
N THR A 64 21.16 -5.60 -12.13
CA THR A 64 21.18 -6.70 -13.10
C THR A 64 20.21 -7.80 -12.66
N PRO A 65 19.71 -8.65 -13.59
CA PRO A 65 18.89 -9.81 -13.23
C PRO A 65 19.55 -10.72 -12.19
N GLU A 66 20.86 -10.87 -12.27
CA GLU A 66 21.64 -11.67 -11.31
C GLU A 66 21.62 -11.05 -9.91
N GLN A 67 21.77 -9.72 -9.81
CA GLN A 67 21.70 -9.00 -8.54
C GLN A 67 20.31 -9.08 -7.94
N ILE A 68 19.26 -8.94 -8.75
CA ILE A 68 17.87 -9.07 -8.33
C ILE A 68 17.64 -10.46 -7.74
N LYS A 69 18.05 -11.50 -8.44
CA LYS A 69 17.89 -12.88 -8.00
C LYS A 69 18.70 -13.19 -6.75
N ALA A 70 19.97 -12.75 -6.71
CA ALA A 70 20.84 -12.97 -5.56
C ALA A 70 20.32 -12.29 -4.27
N SER A 71 19.60 -11.17 -4.40
CA SER A 71 19.00 -10.45 -3.26
C SER A 71 17.65 -11.02 -2.82
N GLY A 72 17.06 -11.98 -3.56
CA GLY A 72 15.73 -12.49 -3.34
C GLY A 72 14.62 -11.49 -3.72
N PHE A 73 14.96 -10.46 -4.49
CA PHE A 73 14.01 -9.42 -4.88
C PHE A 73 13.23 -9.75 -6.16
N ASP A 74 13.56 -10.84 -6.81
CA ASP A 74 12.90 -11.36 -8.03
C ASP A 74 11.42 -11.66 -7.82
N THR A 75 10.99 -11.98 -6.59
CA THR A 75 9.59 -12.17 -6.20
C THR A 75 8.68 -10.97 -6.55
N TYR A 76 9.25 -9.76 -6.61
CA TYR A 76 8.50 -8.53 -6.86
C TYR A 76 8.45 -8.13 -8.33
N PHE A 77 9.16 -8.83 -9.20
CA PHE A 77 9.15 -8.55 -10.63
C PHE A 77 8.08 -9.36 -11.34
N VAL A 78 7.43 -8.74 -12.30
CA VAL A 78 6.52 -9.43 -13.21
C VAL A 78 7.35 -10.33 -14.12
N ASP A 79 6.85 -11.53 -14.37
CA ASP A 79 7.53 -12.51 -15.22
C ASP A 79 7.87 -11.92 -16.60
N HIS A 80 9.10 -12.15 -17.04
CA HIS A 80 9.66 -11.67 -18.31
C HIS A 80 9.69 -10.14 -18.48
N THR A 81 9.49 -9.37 -17.44
CA THR A 81 9.53 -7.89 -17.49
C THR A 81 10.41 -7.32 -16.38
N VAL A 82 10.66 -6.00 -16.46
CA VAL A 82 11.32 -5.24 -15.40
C VAL A 82 10.31 -4.49 -14.52
N GLY A 83 9.03 -4.78 -14.68
CA GLY A 83 7.98 -4.18 -13.88
C GLY A 83 7.94 -4.76 -12.46
N LEU A 84 7.69 -3.91 -11.47
CA LEU A 84 7.53 -4.32 -10.07
C LEU A 84 6.06 -4.60 -9.76
N TRP A 85 5.85 -5.63 -8.93
CA TRP A 85 4.52 -5.99 -8.46
C TRP A 85 4.32 -5.49 -7.03
N PRO A 86 3.18 -4.85 -6.70
CA PRO A 86 2.91 -4.40 -5.34
C PRO A 86 2.65 -5.59 -4.41
N GLN A 87 3.65 -5.93 -3.60
CA GLN A 87 3.61 -7.05 -2.68
C GLN A 87 4.15 -6.64 -1.31
N ALA A 88 3.78 -7.37 -0.27
CA ALA A 88 4.44 -7.28 1.02
C ALA A 88 5.88 -7.82 0.97
N ALA A 89 6.71 -7.48 1.95
CA ALA A 89 8.09 -7.96 2.04
C ALA A 89 8.20 -9.50 2.10
N SER A 90 7.14 -10.17 2.53
CA SER A 90 7.02 -11.64 2.52
C SER A 90 6.81 -12.23 1.12
N GLY A 91 6.60 -11.40 0.09
CA GLY A 91 6.24 -11.84 -1.25
C GLY A 91 4.76 -12.12 -1.45
N MET A 92 3.90 -11.86 -0.44
CA MET A 92 2.46 -12.03 -0.57
C MET A 92 1.89 -10.96 -1.50
N PRO A 93 1.16 -11.32 -2.57
CA PRO A 93 0.52 -10.36 -3.46
C PRO A 93 -0.50 -9.49 -2.72
N PHE A 94 -0.70 -8.27 -3.22
CA PHE A 94 -1.75 -7.40 -2.74
C PHE A 94 -3.12 -8.07 -2.86
N THR A 95 -3.93 -7.91 -1.83
CA THR A 95 -5.30 -8.45 -1.79
C THR A 95 -6.21 -7.54 -0.99
N SER A 96 -7.49 -7.44 -1.39
CA SER A 96 -8.51 -6.66 -0.69
C SER A 96 -8.79 -7.13 0.74
N VAL A 97 -8.38 -8.32 1.12
CA VAL A 97 -8.45 -8.81 2.51
C VAL A 97 -7.70 -7.88 3.47
N CYS A 98 -6.69 -7.17 2.96
CA CYS A 98 -5.92 -6.21 3.75
C CYS A 98 -6.68 -4.94 4.15
N PHE A 99 -7.85 -4.68 3.59
CA PHE A 99 -8.61 -3.45 3.89
C PHE A 99 -9.17 -3.42 5.31
N GLN A 100 -9.48 -4.58 5.89
CA GLN A 100 -9.97 -4.71 7.27
C GLN A 100 -11.24 -3.91 7.60
N SER A 101 -11.97 -3.43 6.59
CA SER A 101 -13.22 -2.68 6.76
C SER A 101 -14.36 -3.60 7.19
N LYS A 102 -15.14 -3.17 8.17
CA LYS A 102 -16.26 -3.93 8.75
C LYS A 102 -17.63 -3.33 8.41
N GLY A 103 -17.68 -2.09 7.93
CA GLY A 103 -18.93 -1.37 7.68
C GLY A 103 -19.50 -0.69 8.92
N ASP A 104 -18.78 -0.72 10.03
CA ASP A 104 -19.11 0.00 11.26
C ASP A 104 -18.21 1.22 11.38
N ALA A 105 -18.83 2.41 11.47
CA ALA A 105 -18.11 3.68 11.40
C ALA A 105 -17.06 3.82 12.52
N ILE A 106 -17.42 3.48 13.76
CA ILE A 106 -16.51 3.62 14.91
C ILE A 106 -15.35 2.62 14.80
N THR A 107 -15.67 1.38 14.48
CA THR A 107 -14.66 0.33 14.30
C THR A 107 -13.70 0.69 13.18
N ASP A 108 -14.22 1.05 12.01
CA ASP A 108 -13.41 1.35 10.83
C ASP A 108 -12.51 2.57 11.05
N LEU A 109 -13.02 3.64 11.68
CA LEU A 109 -12.21 4.82 11.99
C LEU A 109 -11.15 4.53 13.06
N THR A 110 -11.44 3.69 14.05
CA THR A 110 -10.47 3.27 15.07
C THR A 110 -9.34 2.47 14.45
N GLU A 111 -9.67 1.51 13.57
CA GLU A 111 -8.69 0.70 12.86
C GLU A 111 -7.85 1.55 11.90
N ASN A 112 -8.43 2.54 11.24
CA ASN A 112 -7.70 3.47 10.39
C ASN A 112 -6.63 4.23 11.17
N MET A 113 -7.00 4.78 12.34
CA MET A 113 -6.03 5.47 13.20
C MET A 113 -4.93 4.53 13.72
N ALA A 114 -5.26 3.27 13.98
CA ALA A 114 -4.28 2.28 14.41
C ALA A 114 -3.30 1.94 13.26
N ALA A 115 -3.81 1.77 12.05
CA ALA A 115 -2.99 1.50 10.86
C ALA A 115 -2.00 2.64 10.59
N ASP A 116 -2.47 3.90 10.62
CA ASP A 116 -1.61 5.08 10.45
C ASP A 116 -0.53 5.17 11.55
N GLY A 117 -0.86 4.80 12.78
CA GLY A 117 0.08 4.78 13.91
C GLY A 117 1.17 3.71 13.81
N THR A 118 0.97 2.68 13.00
CA THR A 118 1.96 1.61 12.80
C THR A 118 2.95 1.87 11.66
N THR A 119 2.71 2.93 10.87
CA THR A 119 3.56 3.30 9.73
C THR A 119 4.80 4.12 10.13
N VAL A 120 5.02 4.32 11.42
CA VAL A 120 6.16 5.10 11.96
C VAL A 120 7.30 4.17 12.37
#